data_3be6a360a353598385c14888d4379d97
#
_entry.id   3be6a360a353598385c14888d4379d97
#
_cell.length_a   1.000
_cell.length_b   1.000
_cell.length_c   1.000
_cell.angle_alpha   90.00
_cell.angle_beta   90.00
_cell.angle_gamma   90.00
#
_symmetry.space_group_name_H-M   'P 1'
#
loop_
_entity.id
_entity.type
_entity.pdbx_description
1 polymer ?
#
loop_
_entity_poly.entity_id
_entity_poly.type
_entity_poly.pdbx_seq_one_letter_code
_entity_poly.pdbx_strand_id
1 'polypeptide(L)' 'MRKTIDDFERAAEVAYRRMYDAKPHGVKDCYDDAMLCFAHALEAARLAGLMDEVERLNSPSEHVRNVYNGQFRGVGR' A
#
# COMPACT_ATOMS: atom_id res chain seq x y z
N MET A 1 -5.11 7.44 19.89
CA MET A 1 -4.40 8.31 18.93
C MET A 1 -4.95 8.10 17.54
N ARG A 2 -5.19 9.18 16.83
CA ARG A 2 -5.62 9.08 15.42
C ARG A 2 -4.40 8.79 14.56
N LYS A 3 -4.55 7.87 13.64
CA LYS A 3 -3.53 7.65 12.63
C LYS A 3 -3.57 8.78 11.60
N THR A 4 -2.39 9.28 11.26
CA THR A 4 -2.25 10.33 10.25
C THR A 4 -2.06 9.70 8.87
N ILE A 5 -2.08 10.54 7.83
CA ILE A 5 -1.76 10.11 6.47
C ILE A 5 -0.38 9.46 6.44
N ASP A 6 0.60 10.07 7.12
CA ASP A 6 1.97 9.54 7.18
C ASP A 6 2.02 8.17 7.87
N ASP A 7 1.22 7.96 8.90
CA ASP A 7 1.16 6.67 9.60
C ASP A 7 0.63 5.58 8.68
N PHE A 8 -0.43 5.86 7.92
CA PHE A 8 -0.99 4.91 6.97
C PHE A 8 0.00 4.62 5.84
N GLU A 9 0.66 5.66 5.33
CA GLU A 9 1.66 5.49 4.27
C GLU A 9 2.83 4.63 4.76
N ARG A 10 3.30 4.87 5.97
CA ARG A 10 4.37 4.07 6.57
C ARG A 10 3.97 2.62 6.73
N ALA A 11 2.74 2.38 7.19
CA ALA A 11 2.21 1.03 7.31
C ALA A 11 2.14 0.33 5.95
N ALA A 12 1.77 1.07 4.91
CA ALA A 12 1.75 0.54 3.55
C ALA A 12 3.15 0.16 3.08
N GLU A 13 4.15 0.98 3.36
CA GLU A 13 5.54 0.68 3.01
C GLU A 13 6.06 -0.54 3.74
N VAL A 14 5.73 -0.70 5.01
CA VAL A 14 6.11 -1.88 5.79
C VAL A 14 5.50 -3.13 5.16
N ALA A 15 4.22 -3.10 4.82
CA ALA A 15 3.54 -4.22 4.18
C ALA A 15 4.16 -4.53 2.82
N TYR A 16 4.51 -3.50 2.04
CA TYR A 16 5.16 -3.66 0.76
C TYR A 16 6.51 -4.38 0.91
N ARG A 17 7.32 -3.98 1.89
CA ARG A 17 8.60 -4.65 2.14
C ARG A 17 8.41 -6.10 2.55
N ARG A 18 7.36 -6.39 3.32
CA ARG A 18 7.04 -7.76 3.74
C ARG A 18 6.75 -8.68 2.56
N MET A 19 6.29 -8.14 1.43
CA MET A 19 6.06 -8.96 0.23
C MET A 19 7.34 -9.68 -0.20
N TYR A 20 8.49 -9.01 -0.10
CA TYR A 20 9.77 -9.59 -0.51
C TYR A 20 10.27 -10.67 0.45
N ASP A 21 9.88 -10.59 1.72
CA ASP A 21 10.30 -11.54 2.74
C ASP A 21 9.27 -12.65 2.97
N ALA A 22 8.06 -12.47 2.46
CA ALA A 22 6.96 -13.41 2.70
C ALA A 22 7.16 -14.69 1.91
N LYS A 23 6.68 -15.79 2.48
CA LYS A 23 6.56 -17.05 1.74
C LYS A 23 5.55 -16.87 0.62
N PRO A 24 5.63 -17.66 -0.47
CA PRO A 24 4.75 -17.47 -1.63
C PRO A 24 3.27 -17.33 -1.28
N HIS A 25 2.78 -18.13 -0.34
CA HIS A 25 1.37 -18.09 0.05
C HIS A 25 0.99 -16.87 0.89
N GLY A 26 1.97 -16.13 1.40
CA GLY A 26 1.72 -14.93 2.20
C GLY A 26 1.88 -13.61 1.44
N VAL A 27 2.38 -13.67 0.21
CA VAL A 27 2.65 -12.46 -0.58
C VAL A 27 1.39 -11.66 -0.84
N LYS A 28 0.30 -12.33 -1.23
CA LYS A 28 -0.96 -11.65 -1.51
C LYS A 28 -1.52 -10.94 -0.28
N ASP A 29 -1.39 -11.55 0.89
CA ASP A 29 -1.87 -10.94 2.13
C ASP A 29 -1.09 -9.64 2.42
N CYS A 30 0.23 -9.65 2.20
CA CYS A 30 1.04 -8.45 2.37
C CYS A 30 0.65 -7.38 1.35
N TYR A 31 0.40 -7.77 0.11
CA TYR A 31 -0.05 -6.85 -0.92
C TYR A 31 -1.40 -6.24 -0.56
N ASP A 32 -2.36 -7.06 -0.12
CA ASP A 32 -3.68 -6.58 0.27
C ASP A 32 -3.57 -5.59 1.44
N ASP A 33 -2.71 -5.87 2.41
CA ASP A 33 -2.46 -4.96 3.54
C ASP A 33 -1.89 -3.63 3.06
N ALA A 34 -0.92 -3.67 2.14
CA ALA A 34 -0.31 -2.46 1.60
C ALA A 34 -1.37 -1.61 0.89
N MET A 35 -2.19 -2.22 0.05
CA MET A 35 -3.22 -1.50 -0.70
C MET A 35 -4.30 -0.95 0.22
N LEU A 36 -4.66 -1.68 1.27
CA LEU A 36 -5.62 -1.21 2.26
C LEU A 36 -5.07 0.02 3.00
N CYS A 37 -3.80 0.00 3.39
CA CYS A 37 -3.17 1.13 4.06
C CYS A 37 -3.12 2.36 3.15
N PHE A 38 -2.80 2.18 1.86
CA PHE A 38 -2.86 3.28 0.90
C PHE A 38 -4.27 3.82 0.74
N ALA A 39 -5.28 2.94 0.72
CA ALA A 39 -6.67 3.36 0.63
C ALA A 39 -7.06 4.22 1.84
N HIS A 40 -6.63 3.83 3.04
CA HIS A 40 -6.88 4.63 4.24
C HIS A 40 -6.18 5.98 4.18
N ALA A 41 -4.94 6.01 3.68
CA ALA A 41 -4.20 7.27 3.53
C ALA A 41 -4.90 8.20 2.53
N LEU A 42 -5.34 7.65 1.40
CA LEU A 42 -6.06 8.42 0.38
C LEU A 42 -7.38 8.97 0.92
N GLU A 43 -8.12 8.16 1.66
CA GLU A 43 -9.37 8.59 2.27
C GLU A 43 -9.14 9.71 3.27
N ALA A 44 -8.14 9.57 4.13
CA ALA A 44 -7.81 10.61 5.11
C ALA A 44 -7.42 11.91 4.42
N ALA A 45 -6.63 11.84 3.34
CA ALA A 45 -6.24 13.01 2.58
C ALA A 45 -7.45 13.67 1.93
N ARG A 46 -8.34 12.87 1.36
CA ARG A 46 -9.55 13.38 0.70
C ARG A 46 -10.47 14.07 1.69
N LEU A 47 -10.70 13.46 2.85
CA LEU A 47 -11.55 14.02 3.89
C LEU A 47 -10.99 15.33 4.46
N ALA A 48 -9.67 15.45 4.47
CA ALA A 48 -8.99 16.67 4.92
C ALA A 48 -8.87 17.73 3.82
N GLY A 49 -9.31 17.43 2.59
CA GLY A 49 -9.23 18.35 1.47
C GLY A 49 -7.83 18.53 0.92
N LEU A 50 -6.92 17.60 1.20
CA LEU A 50 -5.51 17.68 0.81
C LEU A 50 -5.31 17.01 -0.55
N MET A 51 -5.75 17.66 -1.62
CA MET A 51 -5.72 17.07 -2.96
C MET A 51 -4.31 16.80 -3.47
N ASP A 52 -3.34 17.63 -3.09
CA ASP A 52 -1.94 17.38 -3.44
C ASP A 52 -1.44 16.06 -2.82
N GLU A 53 -1.87 15.77 -1.62
CA GLU A 53 -1.54 14.50 -0.95
C GLU A 53 -2.22 13.32 -1.64
N VAL A 54 -3.46 13.49 -2.09
CA VAL A 54 -4.15 12.45 -2.85
C VAL A 54 -3.36 12.11 -4.11
N GLU A 55 -2.92 13.10 -4.86
CA GLU A 55 -2.13 12.90 -6.07
C GLU A 55 -0.77 12.25 -5.74
N ARG A 56 -0.12 12.73 -4.69
CA ARG A 56 1.18 12.19 -4.27
C ARG A 56 1.09 10.71 -3.91
N LEU A 57 0.02 10.32 -3.21
CA LEU A 57 -0.15 8.94 -2.75
C LEU A 57 -0.52 7.97 -3.86
N ASN A 58 -1.07 8.47 -4.97
CA ASN A 58 -1.39 7.61 -6.11
C ASN A 58 -0.14 6.96 -6.71
N SER A 59 0.99 7.68 -6.75
CA SER A 59 2.23 7.17 -7.33
C SER A 59 2.78 5.95 -6.58
N PRO A 60 3.01 6.00 -5.26
CA PRO A 60 3.49 4.81 -4.56
C PRO A 60 2.47 3.66 -4.56
N SER A 61 1.18 3.96 -4.54
CA SER A 61 0.13 2.95 -4.62
C SER A 61 0.18 2.20 -5.95
N GLU A 62 0.31 2.93 -7.06
CA GLU A 62 0.45 2.32 -8.38
C GLU A 62 1.74 1.52 -8.49
N HIS A 63 2.83 2.02 -7.90
CA HIS A 63 4.10 1.32 -7.92
C HIS A 63 3.98 -0.05 -7.25
N VAL A 64 3.37 -0.13 -6.09
CA VAL A 64 3.17 -1.39 -5.38
C VAL A 64 2.31 -2.34 -6.21
N ARG A 65 1.24 -1.83 -6.82
CA ARG A 65 0.37 -2.63 -7.69
C ARG A 65 1.15 -3.19 -8.88
N ASN A 66 1.96 -2.37 -9.52
CA ASN A 66 2.73 -2.78 -10.68
C ASN A 66 3.77 -3.82 -10.31
N VAL A 67 4.44 -3.65 -9.18
CA VAL A 67 5.42 -4.61 -8.69
C VAL A 67 4.74 -5.95 -8.40
N TYR A 68 3.61 -5.93 -7.71
CA TYR A 68 2.87 -7.15 -7.42
C TYR A 68 2.47 -7.87 -8.72
N ASN A 69 1.87 -7.15 -9.65
CA ASN A 69 1.41 -7.74 -10.90
C ASN A 69 2.55 -8.25 -11.77
N GLY A 70 3.70 -7.58 -11.74
CA GLY A 70 4.85 -7.95 -12.57
C GLY A 70 5.73 -9.03 -11.98
N GLN A 71 5.86 -9.08 -10.65
CA GLN A 71 6.82 -9.97 -9.98
C GLN A 71 6.18 -11.03 -9.11
N PHE A 72 5.03 -10.77 -8.51
CA PHE A 72 4.49 -11.63 -7.46
C PHE A 72 3.17 -12.30 -7.81
N ARG A 73 2.45 -11.83 -8.83
CA ARG A 73 1.09 -12.26 -9.11
C ARG A 73 0.93 -13.76 -9.29
N GLY A 74 1.91 -14.43 -9.87
CA GLY A 74 1.87 -15.86 -10.10
C GLY A 74 2.43 -16.69 -8.93
N VAL A 75 3.00 -16.02 -7.93
CA VAL A 75 3.66 -16.68 -6.81
C VAL A 75 2.59 -17.15 -5.82
N GLY A 76 2.71 -18.38 -5.36
CA GLY A 76 1.78 -18.93 -4.37
C GLY A 76 0.55 -19.62 -4.94
N ARG A 77 0.48 -19.78 -6.24
CA ARG A 77 -0.58 -20.56 -6.89
C ARG A 77 -0.37 -22.07 -6.74
#